data_78051683173e05d66eca339d29345223
#
_entry.id   78051683173e05d66eca339d29345223
#
_cell.length_a   1.000
_cell.length_b   1.000
_cell.length_c   1.000
_cell.angle_alpha   90.00
_cell.angle_beta   90.00
_cell.angle_gamma   90.00
#
_symmetry.space_group_name_H-M   'P 1'
#
loop_
_entity.id
_entity.type
_entity.pdbx_description
1 polymer ?
#
loop_
_entity_poly.entity_id
_entity_poly.type
_entity_poly.pdbx_seq_one_letter_code
_entity_poly.pdbx_strand_id
1 'polypeptide(L)'
;QLVGVVGKDFPDDLVQTMRGRGIDCDGLEVADGPTFHWEGRYTDDLTSRTSLKTELGVFADFDPKIPEKFRSTPFVMLGNIAPELQIAVLDQVKSPKLVVADTMNFWIDGARPALEKLLKRVDVLVINEEEARQLTGKHHMIQVAAKLLEMGPKTAVIKQGEYGAWLFAGQHVFNAPAFLLEAVDPTGAGVSFAGGFLGYVARAGN
;
A
#
# COMPACT_ATOMS: atom_id res chain seq x y z
N GLN A 1 11.91 7.22 -5.07
CA GLN A 1 12.70 6.72 -3.93
C GLN A 1 12.07 5.43 -3.44
N LEU A 2 12.86 4.36 -3.33
CA LEU A 2 12.42 3.05 -2.90
C LEU A 2 13.12 2.66 -1.61
N VAL A 3 12.35 2.15 -0.64
CA VAL A 3 12.86 1.51 0.58
C VAL A 3 12.25 0.13 0.69
N GLY A 4 13.08 -0.87 0.87
CA GLY A 4 12.65 -2.26 0.94
C GLY A 4 13.83 -3.20 1.15
N VAL A 5 13.57 -4.49 1.19
CA VAL A 5 14.59 -5.54 1.30
C VAL A 5 14.37 -6.62 0.26
N VAL A 6 15.45 -7.10 -0.30
CA VAL A 6 15.49 -8.26 -1.21
C VAL A 6 16.64 -9.18 -0.82
N GLY A 7 16.55 -10.43 -1.21
CA GLY A 7 17.64 -11.40 -1.05
C GLY A 7 18.67 -11.28 -2.18
N LYS A 8 19.75 -12.05 -2.09
CA LYS A 8 20.79 -12.14 -3.12
C LYS A 8 20.32 -12.82 -4.42
N ASP A 9 19.17 -13.49 -4.37
CA ASP A 9 18.50 -14.14 -5.50
C ASP A 9 17.63 -13.19 -6.32
N PHE A 10 17.46 -11.91 -5.86
CA PHE A 10 16.67 -10.95 -6.59
C PHE A 10 17.37 -10.52 -7.89
N PRO A 11 16.67 -10.52 -9.03
CA PRO A 11 17.29 -10.24 -10.32
C PRO A 11 17.88 -8.83 -10.43
N ASP A 12 19.18 -8.72 -10.72
CA ASP A 12 19.88 -7.44 -10.85
C ASP A 12 19.33 -6.57 -11.99
N ASP A 13 18.87 -7.17 -13.08
CA ASP A 13 18.29 -6.48 -14.22
C ASP A 13 17.00 -5.72 -13.86
N LEU A 14 16.22 -6.21 -12.89
CA LEU A 14 15.06 -5.49 -12.37
C LEU A 14 15.48 -4.25 -11.59
N VAL A 15 16.54 -4.33 -10.79
CA VAL A 15 17.09 -3.16 -10.08
C VAL A 15 17.62 -2.14 -11.09
N GLN A 16 18.33 -2.58 -12.14
CA GLN A 16 18.80 -1.71 -13.20
C GLN A 16 17.65 -1.06 -13.98
N THR A 17 16.58 -1.81 -14.23
CA THR A 17 15.37 -1.28 -14.86
C THR A 17 14.72 -0.18 -14.02
N MET A 18 14.62 -0.38 -12.71
CA MET A 18 14.10 0.66 -11.79
C MET A 18 14.98 1.91 -11.82
N ARG A 19 16.30 1.76 -11.72
CA ARG A 19 17.25 2.87 -11.80
C ARG A 19 17.19 3.59 -13.15
N GLY A 20 17.08 2.84 -14.24
CA GLY A 20 16.94 3.40 -15.60
C GLY A 20 15.65 4.22 -15.78
N ARG A 21 14.63 3.97 -14.97
CA ARG A 21 13.39 4.78 -14.90
C ARG A 21 13.49 5.95 -13.91
N GLY A 22 14.67 6.24 -13.37
CA GLY A 22 14.90 7.34 -12.43
C GLY A 22 14.46 7.04 -10.99
N ILE A 23 14.23 5.78 -10.62
CA ILE A 23 13.92 5.41 -9.25
C ILE A 23 15.22 5.33 -8.45
N ASP A 24 15.32 6.14 -7.41
CA ASP A 24 16.44 6.07 -6.46
C ASP A 24 16.23 4.84 -5.55
N CYS A 25 17.11 3.85 -5.69
CA CYS A 25 17.08 2.57 -4.99
C CYS A 25 18.09 2.50 -3.83
N ASP A 26 18.62 3.63 -3.34
CA ASP A 26 19.59 3.61 -2.24
C ASP A 26 19.00 3.15 -0.90
N GLY A 27 17.68 3.05 -0.80
CA GLY A 27 17.01 2.44 0.34
C GLY A 27 16.65 0.97 0.15
N LEU A 28 17.04 0.35 -0.98
CA LEU A 28 16.85 -1.07 -1.22
C LEU A 28 18.01 -1.85 -0.59
N GLU A 29 17.73 -2.59 0.47
CA GLU A 29 18.68 -3.47 1.14
C GLU A 29 18.76 -4.81 0.41
N VAL A 30 19.98 -5.32 0.22
CA VAL A 30 20.23 -6.70 -0.25
C VAL A 30 20.76 -7.51 0.93
N ALA A 31 19.91 -8.35 1.50
CA ALA A 31 20.23 -9.15 2.67
C ALA A 31 20.67 -10.57 2.31
N ASP A 32 21.27 -11.28 3.27
CA ASP A 32 21.73 -12.64 3.09
C ASP A 32 20.57 -13.64 3.32
N GLY A 33 20.07 -14.20 2.22
CA GLY A 33 18.93 -15.13 2.22
C GLY A 33 18.06 -14.96 0.97
N PRO A 34 16.96 -15.73 0.86
CA PRO A 34 16.04 -15.64 -0.26
C PRO A 34 15.13 -14.40 -0.15
N THR A 35 14.78 -13.84 -1.29
CA THR A 35 13.75 -12.79 -1.41
C THR A 35 12.39 -13.33 -0.97
N PHE A 36 11.52 -12.44 -0.48
CA PHE A 36 10.11 -12.76 -0.25
C PHE A 36 9.48 -13.39 -1.49
N HIS A 37 8.81 -14.51 -1.30
CA HIS A 37 8.10 -15.20 -2.37
C HIS A 37 6.65 -15.49 -1.95
N TRP A 38 5.72 -15.13 -2.83
CA TRP A 38 4.31 -15.47 -2.68
C TRP A 38 3.81 -16.15 -3.95
N GLU A 39 3.08 -17.24 -3.77
CA GLU A 39 2.41 -17.96 -4.84
C GLU A 39 0.92 -18.05 -4.52
N GLY A 40 0.09 -17.74 -5.50
CA GLY A 40 -1.36 -17.78 -5.35
C GLY A 40 -2.06 -18.23 -6.61
N ARG A 41 -3.31 -18.66 -6.44
CA ARG A 41 -4.21 -18.98 -7.53
C ARG A 41 -5.42 -18.08 -7.47
N TYR A 42 -5.72 -17.42 -8.57
CA TYR A 42 -6.94 -16.66 -8.74
C TYR A 42 -8.07 -17.56 -9.24
N THR A 43 -9.31 -17.19 -8.92
CA THR A 43 -10.53 -17.74 -9.53
C THR A 43 -10.61 -17.33 -11.01
N ASP A 44 -11.40 -18.05 -11.81
CA ASP A 44 -11.53 -17.78 -13.26
C ASP A 44 -12.06 -16.37 -13.57
N ASP A 45 -12.83 -15.80 -12.65
CA ASP A 45 -13.34 -14.42 -12.71
C ASP A 45 -12.36 -13.38 -12.13
N LEU A 46 -11.18 -13.79 -11.68
CA LEU A 46 -10.13 -12.97 -11.07
C LEU A 46 -10.56 -12.17 -9.82
N THR A 47 -11.73 -12.45 -9.26
CA THR A 47 -12.29 -11.71 -8.11
C THR A 47 -11.72 -12.15 -6.76
N SER A 48 -11.30 -13.40 -6.68
CA SER A 48 -10.80 -14.01 -5.44
C SER A 48 -9.47 -14.73 -5.67
N ARG A 49 -8.70 -14.88 -4.60
CA ARG A 49 -7.42 -15.60 -4.65
C ARG A 49 -7.25 -16.54 -3.45
N THR A 50 -6.56 -17.63 -3.68
CA THR A 50 -6.07 -18.55 -2.64
C THR A 50 -4.55 -18.50 -2.61
N SER A 51 -3.97 -18.20 -1.44
CA SER A 51 -2.52 -18.29 -1.25
C SER A 51 -2.12 -19.76 -1.18
N LEU A 52 -1.23 -20.18 -2.06
CA LEU A 52 -0.67 -21.54 -2.11
C LEU A 52 0.61 -21.62 -1.28
N LYS A 53 1.45 -20.58 -1.34
CA LYS A 53 2.74 -20.53 -0.67
C LYS A 53 3.06 -19.09 -0.27
N THR A 54 3.66 -18.92 0.91
CA THR A 54 4.23 -17.64 1.36
C THR A 54 5.54 -17.93 2.07
N GLU A 55 6.63 -17.43 1.52
CA GLU A 55 7.97 -17.51 2.11
C GLU A 55 8.46 -16.10 2.39
N LEU A 56 8.61 -15.77 3.66
CA LEU A 56 8.99 -14.41 4.05
C LEU A 56 10.44 -14.08 3.63
N GLY A 57 11.33 -15.08 3.61
CA GLY A 57 12.73 -14.87 3.29
C GLY A 57 13.34 -13.77 4.16
N VAL A 58 14.18 -12.94 3.55
CA VAL A 58 14.81 -11.79 4.23
C VAL A 58 13.83 -10.75 4.75
N PHE A 59 12.58 -10.77 4.29
CA PHE A 59 11.55 -9.85 4.77
C PHE A 59 11.11 -10.16 6.22
N ALA A 60 11.33 -11.38 6.71
CA ALA A 60 10.95 -11.77 8.09
C ALA A 60 11.62 -10.89 9.16
N ASP A 61 12.88 -10.49 8.91
CA ASP A 61 13.69 -9.70 9.83
C ASP A 61 13.88 -8.26 9.34
N PHE A 62 13.08 -7.81 8.37
CA PHE A 62 13.20 -6.49 7.79
C PHE A 62 12.92 -5.39 8.81
N ASP A 63 13.91 -4.54 9.04
CA ASP A 63 13.82 -3.31 9.86
C ASP A 63 14.08 -2.11 8.95
N PRO A 64 13.04 -1.40 8.48
CA PRO A 64 13.19 -0.35 7.46
C PRO A 64 14.04 0.81 7.97
N LYS A 65 15.17 1.04 7.29
CA LYS A 65 16.08 2.16 7.56
C LYS A 65 16.00 3.17 6.43
N ILE A 66 15.45 4.35 6.75
CA ILE A 66 15.28 5.40 5.77
C ILE A 66 16.60 6.15 5.58
N PRO A 67 17.20 6.12 4.37
CA PRO A 67 18.40 6.93 4.07
C PRO A 67 18.16 8.39 4.41
N GLU A 68 19.17 9.08 4.98
CA GLU A 68 19.02 10.46 5.44
C GLU A 68 18.47 11.39 4.35
N LYS A 69 18.92 11.22 3.10
CA LYS A 69 18.43 11.98 1.94
C LYS A 69 16.94 11.76 1.62
N PHE A 70 16.31 10.66 2.11
CA PHE A 70 14.89 10.36 1.90
C PHE A 70 14.00 10.86 3.04
N ARG A 71 14.59 11.16 4.22
CA ARG A 71 13.82 11.53 5.42
C ARG A 71 13.03 12.83 5.29
N SER A 72 13.40 13.70 4.36
CA SER A 72 12.70 14.96 4.10
C SER A 72 11.75 14.90 2.88
N THR A 73 11.37 13.68 2.45
CA THR A 73 10.43 13.53 1.35
C THR A 73 9.06 14.11 1.70
N PRO A 74 8.45 14.92 0.81
CA PRO A 74 7.13 15.50 1.09
C PRO A 74 5.97 14.51 0.93
N PHE A 75 6.16 13.43 0.17
CA PHE A 75 5.13 12.45 -0.13
C PHE A 75 5.62 11.06 0.25
N VAL A 76 4.83 10.35 1.05
CA VAL A 76 5.18 9.01 1.56
C VAL A 76 4.08 8.04 1.17
N MET A 77 4.48 6.93 0.53
CA MET A 77 3.64 5.76 0.33
C MET A 77 4.10 4.65 1.26
N LEU A 78 3.24 4.25 2.17
CA LEU A 78 3.43 3.09 3.03
C LEU A 78 2.79 1.89 2.34
N GLY A 79 3.62 1.05 1.72
CA GLY A 79 3.18 -0.17 1.08
C GLY A 79 2.60 -1.17 2.09
N ASN A 80 1.97 -2.23 1.57
CA ASN A 80 1.35 -3.27 2.37
C ASN A 80 2.39 -4.14 3.08
N ILE A 81 2.82 -3.71 4.26
CA ILE A 81 3.67 -4.43 5.21
C ILE A 81 3.08 -4.35 6.62
N ALA A 82 3.71 -4.98 7.62
CA ALA A 82 3.24 -4.93 8.99
C ALA A 82 3.06 -3.47 9.47
N PRO A 83 1.93 -3.12 10.10
CA PRO A 83 1.65 -1.76 10.56
C PRO A 83 2.73 -1.20 11.50
N GLU A 84 3.40 -2.04 12.26
CA GLU A 84 4.51 -1.67 13.12
C GLU A 84 5.70 -1.13 12.30
N LEU A 85 6.01 -1.78 11.17
CA LEU A 85 7.07 -1.33 10.27
C LEU A 85 6.67 -0.04 9.55
N GLN A 86 5.41 0.09 9.14
CA GLN A 86 4.89 1.35 8.57
C GLN A 86 5.00 2.50 9.57
N ILE A 87 4.73 2.27 10.86
CA ILE A 87 4.93 3.25 11.94
C ILE A 87 6.42 3.58 12.09
N ALA A 88 7.31 2.58 12.10
CA ALA A 88 8.75 2.78 12.20
C ALA A 88 9.32 3.62 11.03
N VAL A 89 8.75 3.49 9.83
CA VAL A 89 9.07 4.38 8.69
C VAL A 89 8.65 5.82 9.00
N LEU A 90 7.43 6.04 9.50
CA LEU A 90 6.93 7.38 9.83
C LEU A 90 7.71 8.06 10.96
N ASP A 91 8.30 7.28 11.87
CA ASP A 91 9.14 7.82 12.94
C ASP A 91 10.48 8.37 12.43
N GLN A 92 10.90 7.96 11.22
CA GLN A 92 12.13 8.41 10.60
C GLN A 92 11.94 9.53 9.58
N VAL A 93 10.72 9.76 9.07
CA VAL A 93 10.43 10.80 8.07
C VAL A 93 10.11 12.14 8.74
N LYS A 94 10.67 13.22 8.20
CA LYS A 94 10.56 14.59 8.75
C LYS A 94 9.45 15.36 8.05
N SER A 95 8.32 15.57 8.75
CA SER A 95 7.23 16.47 8.33
C SER A 95 6.73 16.25 6.89
N PRO A 96 6.27 15.05 6.53
CA PRO A 96 5.72 14.81 5.21
C PRO A 96 4.46 15.66 5.00
N LYS A 97 4.24 16.14 3.77
CA LYS A 97 3.01 16.86 3.39
C LYS A 97 1.82 15.94 3.25
N LEU A 98 2.07 14.71 2.78
CA LEU A 98 1.04 13.71 2.57
C LEU A 98 1.59 12.31 2.83
N VAL A 99 0.87 11.56 3.64
CA VAL A 99 1.12 10.14 3.92
C VAL A 99 -0.04 9.32 3.40
N VAL A 100 0.23 8.42 2.47
CA VAL A 100 -0.72 7.45 1.94
C VAL A 100 -0.34 6.07 2.46
N ALA A 101 -1.31 5.30 2.93
CA ALA A 101 -1.08 3.93 3.37
C ALA A 101 -1.99 2.96 2.63
N ASP A 102 -1.47 1.77 2.39
CA ASP A 102 -2.19 0.57 1.98
C ASP A 102 -2.16 -0.47 3.11
N THR A 103 -3.13 -1.37 3.12
CA THR A 103 -3.23 -2.47 4.09
C THR A 103 -3.85 -3.69 3.43
N MET A 104 -4.01 -4.78 4.19
CA MET A 104 -4.72 -5.97 3.73
C MET A 104 -5.41 -6.70 4.89
N ASN A 105 -6.28 -7.64 4.55
CA ASN A 105 -7.05 -8.46 5.48
C ASN A 105 -6.16 -9.12 6.57
N PHE A 106 -4.97 -9.60 6.22
CA PHE A 106 -4.06 -10.23 7.18
C PHE A 106 -3.71 -9.30 8.36
N TRP A 107 -3.44 -8.02 8.08
CA TRP A 107 -3.15 -7.02 9.13
C TRP A 107 -4.41 -6.53 9.85
N ILE A 108 -5.55 -6.52 9.16
CA ILE A 108 -6.85 -6.19 9.78
C ILE A 108 -7.20 -7.21 10.86
N ASP A 109 -6.90 -8.48 10.64
CA ASP A 109 -7.16 -9.55 11.62
C ASP A 109 -6.02 -9.69 12.64
N GLY A 110 -4.78 -9.75 12.17
CA GLY A 110 -3.63 -10.14 12.99
C GLY A 110 -2.95 -9.01 13.75
N ALA A 111 -3.02 -7.75 13.26
CA ALA A 111 -2.31 -6.60 13.80
C ALA A 111 -3.21 -5.37 14.03
N ARG A 112 -4.49 -5.59 14.31
CA ARG A 112 -5.51 -4.54 14.45
C ARG A 112 -5.11 -3.38 15.35
N PRO A 113 -4.57 -3.58 16.58
CA PRO A 113 -4.19 -2.48 17.46
C PRO A 113 -3.09 -1.58 16.87
N ALA A 114 -2.12 -2.15 16.13
CA ALA A 114 -1.07 -1.40 15.46
C ALA A 114 -1.62 -0.67 14.22
N LEU A 115 -2.48 -1.32 13.45
CA LEU A 115 -3.16 -0.70 12.31
C LEU A 115 -3.97 0.53 12.74
N GLU A 116 -4.73 0.46 13.83
CA GLU A 116 -5.49 1.60 14.35
C GLU A 116 -4.58 2.75 14.84
N LYS A 117 -3.39 2.44 15.34
CA LYS A 117 -2.39 3.48 15.66
C LYS A 117 -1.84 4.13 14.39
N LEU A 118 -1.55 3.34 13.37
CA LEU A 118 -1.09 3.82 12.07
C LEU A 118 -2.12 4.74 11.42
N LEU A 119 -3.39 4.35 11.39
CA LEU A 119 -4.48 5.11 10.75
C LEU A 119 -4.60 6.54 11.29
N LYS A 120 -4.24 6.78 12.54
CA LYS A 120 -4.20 8.13 13.15
C LYS A 120 -3.05 8.99 12.64
N ARG A 121 -2.10 8.41 11.90
CA ARG A 121 -0.88 9.06 11.40
C ARG A 121 -0.84 9.20 9.89
N VAL A 122 -1.84 8.67 9.18
CA VAL A 122 -1.92 8.75 7.72
C VAL A 122 -2.99 9.75 7.28
N ASP A 123 -2.75 10.40 6.15
CA ASP A 123 -3.73 11.33 5.57
C ASP A 123 -4.72 10.62 4.66
N VAL A 124 -4.24 9.61 3.91
CA VAL A 124 -5.04 8.86 2.94
C VAL A 124 -4.88 7.38 3.19
N LEU A 125 -5.99 6.68 3.35
CA LEU A 125 -6.04 5.21 3.32
C LEU A 125 -6.54 4.76 1.94
N VAL A 126 -5.75 3.93 1.25
CA VAL A 126 -6.15 3.24 0.02
C VAL A 126 -6.44 1.79 0.38
N ILE A 127 -7.66 1.33 0.16
CA ILE A 127 -8.12 0.02 0.64
C ILE A 127 -9.12 -0.57 -0.37
N ASN A 128 -9.26 -1.88 -0.48
CA ASN A 128 -10.33 -2.46 -1.27
C ASN A 128 -11.65 -2.53 -0.48
N GLU A 129 -12.76 -2.77 -1.16
CA GLU A 129 -14.10 -2.77 -0.57
C GLU A 129 -14.26 -3.85 0.50
N GLU A 130 -13.75 -5.06 0.26
CA GLU A 130 -13.83 -6.18 1.21
C GLU A 130 -13.07 -5.86 2.50
N GLU A 131 -11.83 -5.43 2.38
CA GLU A 131 -11.00 -5.00 3.49
C GLU A 131 -11.62 -3.82 4.27
N ALA A 132 -12.22 -2.87 3.55
CA ALA A 132 -12.88 -1.72 4.17
C ALA A 132 -14.10 -2.13 5.00
N ARG A 133 -14.92 -3.08 4.49
CA ARG A 133 -16.03 -3.68 5.23
C ARG A 133 -15.55 -4.47 6.45
N GLN A 134 -14.51 -5.28 6.28
CA GLN A 134 -13.88 -6.05 7.36
C GLN A 134 -13.35 -5.12 8.46
N LEU A 135 -12.58 -4.08 8.07
CA LEU A 135 -11.97 -3.12 8.99
C LEU A 135 -13.01 -2.35 9.80
N THR A 136 -14.13 -2.01 9.20
CA THR A 136 -15.15 -1.17 9.84
C THR A 136 -16.30 -1.94 10.48
N GLY A 137 -16.53 -3.20 10.07
CA GLY A 137 -17.71 -3.98 10.44
C GLY A 137 -19.01 -3.41 9.89
N LYS A 138 -18.96 -2.56 8.83
CA LYS A 138 -20.11 -1.94 8.18
C LYS A 138 -20.36 -2.54 6.81
N HIS A 139 -21.62 -2.48 6.35
CA HIS A 139 -22.03 -3.04 5.05
C HIS A 139 -22.34 -1.96 4.00
N HIS A 140 -22.91 -0.82 4.41
CA HIS A 140 -23.23 0.28 3.51
C HIS A 140 -22.03 1.19 3.28
N MET A 141 -21.70 1.49 2.04
CA MET A 141 -20.48 2.22 1.66
C MET A 141 -20.33 3.55 2.38
N ILE A 142 -21.41 4.32 2.55
CA ILE A 142 -21.38 5.59 3.29
C ILE A 142 -20.99 5.38 4.75
N GLN A 143 -21.50 4.32 5.40
CA GLN A 143 -21.16 4.00 6.78
C GLN A 143 -19.74 3.46 6.89
N VAL A 144 -19.28 2.68 5.90
CA VAL A 144 -17.89 2.22 5.79
C VAL A 144 -16.96 3.42 5.73
N ALA A 145 -17.19 4.32 4.80
CA ALA A 145 -16.37 5.52 4.61
C ALA A 145 -16.34 6.41 5.84
N ALA A 146 -17.51 6.71 6.43
CA ALA A 146 -17.61 7.48 7.67
C ALA A 146 -16.77 6.85 8.79
N LYS A 147 -16.87 5.52 8.96
CA LYS A 147 -16.10 4.81 9.99
C LYS A 147 -14.60 4.83 9.72
N LEU A 148 -14.16 4.70 8.46
CA LEU A 148 -12.74 4.82 8.10
C LEU A 148 -12.20 6.21 8.44
N LEU A 149 -12.93 7.28 8.12
CA LEU A 149 -12.54 8.65 8.46
C LEU A 149 -12.48 8.90 9.97
N GLU A 150 -13.40 8.32 10.75
CA GLU A 150 -13.36 8.36 12.22
C GLU A 150 -12.13 7.67 12.81
N MET A 151 -11.56 6.68 12.11
CA MET A 151 -10.37 5.95 12.56
C MET A 151 -9.07 6.75 12.41
N GLY A 152 -9.08 7.87 11.66
CA GLY A 152 -7.96 8.80 11.58
C GLY A 152 -7.69 9.42 10.22
N PRO A 153 -7.73 8.68 9.10
CA PRO A 153 -7.44 9.26 7.78
C PRO A 153 -8.37 10.40 7.41
N LYS A 154 -7.84 11.44 6.77
CA LYS A 154 -8.65 12.55 6.23
C LYS A 154 -9.38 12.16 4.95
N THR A 155 -8.85 11.18 4.24
CA THR A 155 -9.38 10.67 2.98
C THR A 155 -9.35 9.15 2.96
N ALA A 156 -10.43 8.53 2.56
CA ALA A 156 -10.52 7.11 2.26
C ALA A 156 -10.73 6.90 0.76
N VAL A 157 -9.86 6.11 0.13
CA VAL A 157 -9.99 5.68 -1.26
C VAL A 157 -10.33 4.20 -1.26
N ILE A 158 -11.55 3.86 -1.66
CA ILE A 158 -12.06 2.49 -1.63
C ILE A 158 -12.12 1.95 -3.05
N LYS A 159 -11.24 0.99 -3.35
CA LYS A 159 -11.14 0.31 -4.65
C LYS A 159 -12.25 -0.74 -4.79
N GLN A 160 -12.88 -0.81 -5.96
CA GLN A 160 -13.96 -1.74 -6.27
C GLN A 160 -13.68 -2.58 -7.53
N GLY A 161 -12.41 -2.93 -7.77
CA GLY A 161 -12.01 -3.72 -8.92
C GLY A 161 -12.43 -3.09 -10.25
N GLU A 162 -13.15 -3.83 -11.06
CA GLU A 162 -13.64 -3.40 -12.38
C GLU A 162 -14.66 -2.24 -12.35
N TYR A 163 -15.26 -1.98 -11.18
CA TYR A 163 -16.21 -0.87 -10.99
C TYR A 163 -15.52 0.47 -10.65
N GLY A 164 -14.20 0.48 -10.48
CA GLY A 164 -13.44 1.70 -10.24
C GLY A 164 -13.12 1.95 -8.77
N ALA A 165 -13.25 3.20 -8.33
CA ALA A 165 -12.93 3.58 -6.95
C ALA A 165 -13.79 4.76 -6.46
N TRP A 166 -14.08 4.74 -5.17
CA TRP A 166 -14.67 5.85 -4.46
C TRP A 166 -13.62 6.59 -3.64
N LEU A 167 -13.69 7.91 -3.62
CA LEU A 167 -12.92 8.77 -2.74
C LEU A 167 -13.88 9.51 -1.81
N PHE A 168 -13.62 9.43 -0.52
CA PHE A 168 -14.36 10.12 0.53
C PHE A 168 -13.41 11.03 1.32
N ALA A 169 -13.71 12.33 1.37
CA ALA A 169 -12.93 13.34 2.09
C ALA A 169 -13.87 14.32 2.80
N GLY A 170 -14.06 14.14 4.10
CA GLY A 170 -15.08 14.88 4.86
C GLY A 170 -16.48 14.62 4.29
N GLN A 171 -17.13 15.68 3.76
CA GLN A 171 -18.44 15.58 3.11
C GLN A 171 -18.35 15.40 1.58
N HIS A 172 -17.13 15.42 1.02
CA HIS A 172 -16.94 15.27 -0.41
C HIS A 172 -16.86 13.80 -0.79
N VAL A 173 -17.58 13.42 -1.82
CA VAL A 173 -17.60 12.08 -2.38
C VAL A 173 -17.33 12.18 -3.88
N PHE A 174 -16.36 11.43 -4.35
CA PHE A 174 -16.04 11.32 -5.76
C PHE A 174 -15.98 9.85 -6.17
N ASN A 175 -16.51 9.53 -7.34
CA ASN A 175 -16.41 8.19 -7.94
C ASN A 175 -15.73 8.29 -9.29
N ALA A 176 -14.73 7.44 -9.50
CA ALA A 176 -14.09 7.26 -10.79
C ALA A 176 -14.37 5.84 -11.29
N PRO A 177 -14.98 5.65 -12.47
CA PRO A 177 -15.11 4.33 -13.07
C PRO A 177 -13.74 3.77 -13.45
N ALA A 178 -13.63 2.44 -13.48
CA ALA A 178 -12.43 1.81 -14.02
C ALA A 178 -12.32 2.00 -15.54
N PHE A 179 -11.10 1.97 -16.04
CA PHE A 179 -10.87 1.81 -17.46
C PHE A 179 -11.21 0.37 -17.85
N LEU A 180 -12.11 0.21 -18.83
CA LEU A 180 -12.58 -1.11 -19.26
C LEU A 180 -11.46 -1.81 -20.05
N LEU A 181 -10.97 -2.90 -19.50
CA LEU A 181 -9.99 -3.78 -20.13
C LEU A 181 -10.22 -5.23 -19.68
N GLU A 182 -9.75 -6.15 -20.46
CA GLU A 182 -9.68 -7.56 -20.08
C GLU A 182 -8.44 -7.77 -19.22
N ALA A 183 -8.63 -8.11 -17.94
CA ALA A 183 -7.54 -8.35 -17.02
C ALA A 183 -6.92 -9.74 -17.29
N VAL A 184 -5.59 -9.79 -17.38
CA VAL A 184 -4.84 -11.05 -17.53
C VAL A 184 -4.33 -11.52 -16.17
N ASP A 185 -3.78 -10.60 -15.36
CA ASP A 185 -3.28 -10.85 -14.02
C ASP A 185 -3.55 -9.62 -13.14
N PRO A 186 -4.37 -9.74 -12.09
CA PRO A 186 -4.69 -8.62 -11.20
C PRO A 186 -3.63 -8.40 -10.12
N THR A 187 -2.55 -9.20 -10.08
CA THR A 187 -1.49 -9.06 -9.07
C THR A 187 -0.83 -7.69 -9.18
N GLY A 188 -0.77 -6.97 -8.07
CA GLY A 188 -0.19 -5.63 -8.03
C GLY A 188 -1.10 -4.51 -8.51
N ALA A 189 -2.32 -4.78 -8.98
CA ALA A 189 -3.25 -3.74 -9.44
C ALA A 189 -3.53 -2.70 -8.34
N GLY A 190 -3.74 -3.14 -7.10
CA GLY A 190 -3.97 -2.25 -5.96
C GLY A 190 -2.79 -1.33 -5.66
N VAL A 191 -1.57 -1.88 -5.70
CA VAL A 191 -0.33 -1.11 -5.47
C VAL A 191 -0.09 -0.14 -6.63
N SER A 192 -0.33 -0.57 -7.87
CA SER A 192 -0.22 0.29 -9.06
C SER A 192 -1.21 1.46 -8.99
N PHE A 193 -2.45 1.19 -8.57
CA PHE A 193 -3.46 2.23 -8.33
C PHE A 193 -2.98 3.25 -7.30
N ALA A 194 -2.51 2.80 -6.13
CA ALA A 194 -2.05 3.68 -5.06
C ALA A 194 -0.82 4.51 -5.49
N GLY A 195 0.11 3.90 -6.22
CA GLY A 195 1.27 4.58 -6.79
C GLY A 195 0.88 5.63 -7.82
N GLY A 196 -0.07 5.32 -8.71
CA GLY A 196 -0.61 6.27 -9.70
C GLY A 196 -1.34 7.43 -9.04
N PHE A 197 -2.16 7.16 -8.03
CA PHE A 197 -2.85 8.18 -7.24
C PHE A 197 -1.86 9.14 -6.58
N LEU A 198 -0.92 8.62 -5.79
CA LEU A 198 0.06 9.48 -5.11
C LEU A 198 0.98 10.20 -6.10
N GLY A 199 1.39 9.52 -7.18
CA GLY A 199 2.23 10.12 -8.23
C GLY A 199 1.55 11.31 -8.91
N TYR A 200 0.24 11.23 -9.16
CA TYR A 200 -0.54 12.35 -9.70
C TYR A 200 -0.60 13.51 -8.69
N VAL A 201 -0.95 13.24 -7.43
CA VAL A 201 -1.02 14.26 -6.38
C VAL A 201 0.34 14.95 -6.19
N ALA A 202 1.42 14.19 -6.15
CA ALA A 202 2.77 14.74 -6.01
C ALA A 202 3.16 15.65 -7.19
N ARG A 203 2.76 15.28 -8.42
CA ARG A 203 3.00 16.11 -9.62
C ARG A 203 2.14 17.36 -9.65
N ALA A 204 0.90 17.29 -9.16
CA ALA A 204 0.01 18.43 -9.10
C ALA A 204 0.43 19.48 -8.03
N GLY A 205 1.36 19.14 -7.14
CA GLY A 205 1.92 20.06 -6.15
C GLY A 205 1.00 20.35 -4.96
N ASN A 206 -0.03 19.56 -4.78
CA ASN A 206 -1.00 19.70 -3.69
C ASN A 206 -0.61 18.85 -2.48
#